data_d374f3a62f4d201c2ca7824147d9b89f
#
_entry.id   d374f3a62f4d201c2ca7824147d9b89f
#
_cell.length_a   1.000
_cell.length_b   1.000
_cell.length_c   1.000
_cell.angle_alpha   90.00
_cell.angle_beta   90.00
_cell.angle_gamma   90.00
#
_symmetry.space_group_name_H-M   'P 1'
#
loop_
_entity.id
_entity.type
_entity.pdbx_description
1 polymer ?
#
loop_
_entity_poly.entity_id
_entity_poly.type
_entity_poly.pdbx_seq_one_letter_code
_entity_poly.pdbx_strand_id
1 'polypeptide(L)'
;MVKEFEPEPLCSPLTAEQQEELDGIPEVCGHASARPLVKAPWMTGTLPRRVLNLASFNFTGMLEAPEIEAQARTILREYGVGSCSPPGFYGTSDMHIKLESRVATFFRKDSCIVYSQGFSTTSSVIPAFCKRGDVIVADKGVAFSIQKGLQLSRSHIHWYKHNDMKSLESVLMHLNEEQESSRRPLTRRFIVTEALFERDG
;
A
#
# COMPACT_ATOMS: atom_id res chain seq x y z
N MET A 1 -24.24 -38.98 -27.83
CA MET A 1 -23.91 -37.56 -27.80
C MET A 1 -23.75 -37.17 -26.31
N VAL A 2 -22.58 -36.86 -25.90
CA VAL A 2 -22.33 -36.32 -24.55
C VAL A 2 -22.86 -34.90 -24.62
N LYS A 3 -23.85 -34.53 -23.79
CA LYS A 3 -24.26 -33.13 -23.64
C LYS A 3 -23.07 -32.35 -23.11
N GLU A 4 -22.71 -31.29 -23.85
CA GLU A 4 -21.70 -30.34 -23.39
C GLU A 4 -22.13 -29.79 -22.04
N PHE A 5 -21.24 -29.86 -21.05
CA PHE A 5 -21.53 -29.36 -19.70
C PHE A 5 -21.50 -27.84 -19.72
N GLU A 6 -22.65 -27.21 -19.55
CA GLU A 6 -22.78 -25.79 -19.33
C GLU A 6 -22.89 -25.55 -17.80
N PRO A 7 -21.84 -25.03 -17.17
CA PRO A 7 -21.90 -24.74 -15.74
C PRO A 7 -22.90 -23.62 -15.46
N GLU A 8 -23.65 -23.75 -14.37
CA GLU A 8 -24.47 -22.65 -13.87
C GLU A 8 -23.60 -21.45 -13.52
N PRO A 9 -24.05 -20.20 -13.77
CA PRO A 9 -23.32 -19.02 -13.39
C PRO A 9 -23.04 -19.02 -11.88
N LEU A 10 -21.79 -18.74 -11.47
CA LEU A 10 -21.39 -18.66 -10.06
C LEU A 10 -22.08 -17.51 -9.30
N CYS A 11 -22.56 -16.51 -10.01
CA CYS A 11 -23.28 -15.37 -9.47
C CYS A 11 -24.59 -15.17 -10.20
N SER A 12 -25.61 -14.66 -9.53
CA SER A 12 -26.83 -14.21 -10.17
C SER A 12 -26.53 -13.10 -11.18
N PRO A 13 -27.30 -12.99 -12.28
CA PRO A 13 -27.20 -11.84 -13.18
C PRO A 13 -27.37 -10.53 -12.42
N LEU A 14 -26.70 -9.48 -12.91
CA LEU A 14 -26.83 -8.15 -12.33
C LEU A 14 -28.29 -7.68 -12.38
N THR A 15 -28.75 -7.01 -11.33
CA THR A 15 -30.03 -6.30 -11.36
C THR A 15 -29.93 -5.08 -12.27
N ALA A 16 -31.05 -4.52 -12.70
CA ALA A 16 -31.05 -3.31 -13.52
C ALA A 16 -30.34 -2.14 -12.81
N GLU A 17 -30.53 -2.00 -11.51
CA GLU A 17 -29.88 -0.99 -10.66
C GLU A 17 -28.36 -1.17 -10.63
N GLN A 18 -27.89 -2.41 -10.42
CA GLN A 18 -26.46 -2.73 -10.45
C GLN A 18 -25.83 -2.50 -11.82
N GLN A 19 -26.57 -2.77 -12.88
CA GLN A 19 -26.12 -2.51 -14.24
C GLN A 19 -26.00 -1.01 -14.51
N GLU A 20 -26.95 -0.19 -14.03
CA GLU A 20 -26.92 1.26 -14.16
C GLU A 20 -25.73 1.85 -13.35
N GLU A 21 -25.45 1.35 -12.15
CA GLU A 21 -24.26 1.72 -11.38
C GLU A 21 -22.98 1.39 -12.14
N LEU A 22 -22.89 0.18 -12.71
CA LEU A 22 -21.73 -0.27 -13.48
C LEU A 22 -21.53 0.59 -14.73
N ASP A 23 -22.59 0.88 -15.45
CA ASP A 23 -22.58 1.73 -16.64
C ASP A 23 -22.20 3.19 -16.30
N GLY A 24 -22.38 3.59 -15.04
CA GLY A 24 -21.97 4.87 -14.49
C GLY A 24 -20.46 5.00 -14.22
N ILE A 25 -19.71 3.91 -14.22
CA ILE A 25 -18.28 3.90 -13.92
C ILE A 25 -17.47 4.29 -15.18
N PRO A 26 -16.50 5.24 -15.07
CA PRO A 26 -15.62 5.56 -16.19
C PRO A 26 -14.65 4.41 -16.49
N GLU A 27 -14.51 4.10 -17.77
CA GLU A 27 -13.59 3.07 -18.27
C GLU A 27 -12.27 3.71 -18.73
N VAL A 28 -11.14 3.24 -18.17
CA VAL A 28 -9.80 3.62 -18.64
C VAL A 28 -9.41 2.70 -19.79
N CYS A 29 -9.32 3.26 -21.01
CA CYS A 29 -8.98 2.52 -22.22
C CYS A 29 -7.47 2.53 -22.43
N GLY A 30 -6.76 1.53 -21.92
CA GLY A 30 -5.31 1.39 -22.01
C GLY A 30 -4.60 1.61 -20.67
N HIS A 31 -3.36 2.15 -20.71
CA HIS A 31 -2.56 2.35 -19.52
C HIS A 31 -3.02 3.56 -18.71
N ALA A 32 -2.89 3.47 -17.37
CA ALA A 32 -3.18 4.57 -16.43
C ALA A 32 -2.04 5.61 -16.44
N SER A 33 -1.83 6.24 -17.60
CA SER A 33 -0.83 7.28 -17.81
C SER A 33 -1.23 8.62 -17.17
N ALA A 34 -0.39 9.63 -17.31
CA ALA A 34 -0.73 11.01 -16.92
C ALA A 34 -1.90 11.58 -17.75
N ARG A 35 -2.11 11.06 -18.97
CA ARG A 35 -3.21 11.45 -19.88
C ARG A 35 -3.83 10.24 -20.56
N PRO A 36 -4.51 9.36 -19.80
CA PRO A 36 -5.14 8.17 -20.36
C PRO A 36 -6.30 8.51 -21.28
N LEU A 37 -6.65 7.56 -22.14
CA LEU A 37 -7.92 7.56 -22.82
C LEU A 37 -9.00 7.06 -21.87
N VAL A 38 -10.06 7.83 -21.70
CA VAL A 38 -11.19 7.48 -20.83
C VAL A 38 -12.50 7.59 -21.62
N LYS A 39 -13.35 6.61 -21.42
CA LYS A 39 -14.74 6.61 -21.83
C LYS A 39 -15.60 6.70 -20.59
N ALA A 40 -16.50 7.67 -20.54
CA ALA A 40 -17.39 7.85 -19.40
C ALA A 40 -18.80 8.21 -19.86
N PRO A 41 -19.85 7.81 -19.13
CA PRO A 41 -21.25 8.00 -19.52
C PRO A 41 -21.63 9.45 -19.77
N TRP A 42 -21.04 10.37 -19.01
CA TRP A 42 -21.27 11.83 -19.13
C TRP A 42 -20.49 12.50 -20.27
N MET A 43 -19.62 11.76 -20.96
CA MET A 43 -18.88 12.29 -22.09
C MET A 43 -19.73 12.20 -23.36
N THR A 44 -19.84 13.32 -24.07
CA THR A 44 -20.53 13.34 -25.36
C THR A 44 -19.71 12.61 -26.42
N GLY A 45 -20.31 11.62 -27.09
CA GLY A 45 -19.69 10.81 -28.11
C GLY A 45 -19.30 9.40 -27.69
N THR A 46 -19.08 8.52 -28.65
CA THR A 46 -18.78 7.09 -28.39
C THR A 46 -17.29 6.78 -28.24
N LEU A 47 -16.42 7.73 -28.60
CA LEU A 47 -14.98 7.53 -28.60
C LEU A 47 -14.34 7.98 -27.27
N PRO A 48 -13.36 7.21 -26.76
CA PRO A 48 -12.59 7.62 -25.60
C PRO A 48 -11.87 8.95 -25.84
N ARG A 49 -11.77 9.77 -24.80
CA ARG A 49 -11.06 11.06 -24.82
C ARG A 49 -9.86 11.04 -23.88
N ARG A 50 -8.82 11.80 -24.26
CA ARG A 50 -7.69 12.03 -23.37
C ARG A 50 -8.09 12.97 -22.24
N VAL A 51 -7.88 12.54 -20.98
CA VAL A 51 -8.16 13.31 -19.77
C VAL A 51 -6.90 13.45 -18.93
N LEU A 52 -6.82 14.49 -18.09
CA LEU A 52 -5.76 14.61 -17.11
C LEU A 52 -6.06 13.67 -15.94
N ASN A 53 -5.12 12.77 -15.65
CA ASN A 53 -5.26 11.79 -14.58
C ASN A 53 -4.71 12.36 -13.26
N LEU A 54 -5.59 12.67 -12.34
CA LEU A 54 -5.26 13.08 -10.97
C LEU A 54 -5.66 12.01 -9.94
N ALA A 55 -6.09 10.83 -10.41
CA ALA A 55 -6.66 9.78 -9.55
C ALA A 55 -5.72 8.57 -9.36
N SER A 56 -4.51 8.59 -9.90
CA SER A 56 -3.56 7.49 -9.74
C SER A 56 -2.25 7.93 -9.10
N PHE A 57 -1.60 7.02 -8.37
CA PHE A 57 -0.31 7.24 -7.72
C PHE A 57 0.90 7.11 -8.66
N ASN A 58 0.69 7.14 -9.97
CA ASN A 58 1.77 7.08 -10.96
C ASN A 58 2.48 8.44 -11.12
N PHE A 59 2.99 8.99 -10.03
CA PHE A 59 3.60 10.34 -9.98
C PHE A 59 4.83 10.48 -10.88
N THR A 60 5.59 9.40 -11.09
CA THR A 60 6.80 9.39 -11.91
C THR A 60 6.56 9.02 -13.37
N GLY A 61 5.33 8.61 -13.72
CA GLY A 61 4.97 8.19 -15.09
C GLY A 61 5.66 6.93 -15.58
N MET A 62 6.18 6.09 -14.68
CA MET A 62 7.00 4.93 -15.05
C MET A 62 6.19 3.72 -15.56
N LEU A 63 4.86 3.73 -15.44
CA LEU A 63 4.02 2.61 -15.92
C LEU A 63 4.11 2.38 -17.44
N GLU A 64 4.51 3.39 -18.20
CA GLU A 64 4.62 3.32 -19.66
C GLU A 64 6.08 3.41 -20.14
N ALA A 65 7.07 3.26 -19.24
CA ALA A 65 8.48 3.31 -19.61
C ALA A 65 8.88 2.05 -20.41
N PRO A 66 9.24 2.16 -21.71
CA PRO A 66 9.52 0.99 -22.55
C PRO A 66 10.71 0.16 -22.03
N GLU A 67 11.68 0.81 -21.40
CA GLU A 67 12.84 0.16 -20.84
C GLU A 67 12.47 -0.74 -19.67
N ILE A 68 11.53 -0.31 -18.82
CA ILE A 68 11.02 -1.10 -17.70
C ILE A 68 10.26 -2.30 -18.22
N GLU A 69 9.39 -2.10 -19.21
CA GLU A 69 8.63 -3.19 -19.83
C GLU A 69 9.55 -4.22 -20.50
N ALA A 70 10.53 -3.77 -21.26
CA ALA A 70 11.49 -4.66 -21.93
C ALA A 70 12.28 -5.49 -20.91
N GLN A 71 12.76 -4.86 -19.83
CA GLN A 71 13.48 -5.55 -18.77
C GLN A 71 12.57 -6.54 -18.03
N ALA A 72 11.33 -6.16 -17.71
CA ALA A 72 10.37 -7.04 -17.06
C ALA A 72 10.08 -8.29 -17.92
N ARG A 73 9.91 -8.13 -19.24
CA ARG A 73 9.73 -9.26 -20.18
C ARG A 73 10.94 -10.18 -20.22
N THR A 74 12.17 -9.64 -20.12
CA THR A 74 13.39 -10.43 -20.09
C THR A 74 13.44 -11.28 -18.83
N ILE A 75 13.22 -10.67 -17.67
CA ILE A 75 13.21 -11.37 -16.38
C ILE A 75 12.09 -12.41 -16.31
N LEU A 76 10.91 -12.08 -16.84
CA LEU A 76 9.79 -13.04 -16.92
C LEU A 76 10.13 -14.29 -17.74
N ARG A 77 10.89 -14.14 -18.83
CA ARG A 77 11.34 -15.30 -19.65
C ARG A 77 12.41 -16.12 -18.96
N GLU A 78 13.25 -15.51 -18.15
CA GLU A 78 14.33 -16.17 -17.43
C GLU A 78 13.83 -16.92 -16.18
N TYR A 79 12.98 -16.28 -15.37
CA TYR A 79 12.55 -16.79 -14.06
C TYR A 79 11.10 -17.29 -14.02
N GLY A 80 10.31 -17.05 -15.05
CA GLY A 80 8.88 -17.38 -15.08
C GLY A 80 8.00 -16.33 -14.37
N VAL A 81 6.73 -16.69 -14.15
CA VAL A 81 5.67 -15.75 -13.68
C VAL A 81 5.71 -15.49 -12.19
N GLY A 82 6.31 -16.36 -11.41
CA GLY A 82 6.31 -16.23 -9.95
C GLY A 82 7.43 -17.00 -9.27
N SER A 83 7.69 -16.65 -8.04
CA SER A 83 8.78 -17.22 -7.24
C SER A 83 8.43 -18.55 -6.56
N CYS A 84 7.20 -19.04 -6.71
CA CYS A 84 6.71 -20.31 -6.17
C CYS A 84 6.72 -20.44 -4.62
N SER A 85 7.16 -19.41 -3.89
CA SER A 85 7.34 -19.46 -2.44
C SER A 85 7.56 -18.05 -1.85
N PRO A 86 7.36 -17.85 -0.55
CA PRO A 86 7.71 -16.58 0.09
C PRO A 86 9.22 -16.38 0.15
N PRO A 87 9.68 -15.10 0.20
CA PRO A 87 11.07 -14.77 0.49
C PRO A 87 11.53 -15.40 1.82
N GLY A 88 12.78 -15.82 1.87
CA GLY A 88 13.34 -16.50 3.04
C GLY A 88 13.12 -18.01 3.05
N PHE A 89 12.34 -18.54 2.11
CA PHE A 89 12.24 -19.97 1.86
C PHE A 89 12.80 -20.30 0.46
N TYR A 90 11.97 -20.46 -0.59
CA TYR A 90 12.45 -20.66 -1.97
C TYR A 90 12.12 -19.49 -2.90
N GLY A 91 11.45 -18.45 -2.43
CA GLY A 91 10.91 -17.37 -3.24
C GLY A 91 11.84 -16.17 -3.45
N THR A 92 13.14 -16.29 -3.15
CA THR A 92 14.11 -15.20 -3.36
C THR A 92 14.93 -15.47 -4.63
N SER A 93 14.87 -14.55 -5.59
CA SER A 93 15.75 -14.53 -6.76
C SER A 93 16.89 -13.52 -6.55
N ASP A 94 17.91 -13.60 -7.42
CA ASP A 94 19.01 -12.62 -7.44
C ASP A 94 18.52 -11.19 -7.73
N MET A 95 17.38 -11.06 -8.42
CA MET A 95 16.77 -9.75 -8.69
C MET A 95 16.26 -9.07 -7.41
N HIS A 96 15.72 -9.85 -6.46
CA HIS A 96 15.34 -9.32 -5.14
C HIS A 96 16.59 -8.81 -4.40
N ILE A 97 17.66 -9.60 -4.38
CA ILE A 97 18.93 -9.25 -3.71
C ILE A 97 19.54 -8.00 -4.34
N LYS A 98 19.57 -7.92 -5.69
CA LYS A 98 20.07 -6.74 -6.41
C LYS A 98 19.24 -5.48 -6.10
N LEU A 99 17.93 -5.61 -6.03
CA LEU A 99 17.04 -4.50 -5.68
C LEU A 99 17.31 -4.02 -4.23
N GLU A 100 17.33 -4.93 -3.27
CA GLU A 100 17.61 -4.63 -1.87
C GLU A 100 18.96 -3.91 -1.71
N SER A 101 20.00 -4.40 -2.36
CA SER A 101 21.33 -3.78 -2.34
C SER A 101 21.33 -2.38 -2.95
N ARG A 102 20.66 -2.16 -4.08
CA ARG A 102 20.56 -0.84 -4.72
C ARG A 102 19.79 0.16 -3.87
N VAL A 103 18.66 -0.27 -3.28
CA VAL A 103 17.85 0.58 -2.41
C VAL A 103 18.62 0.93 -1.12
N ALA A 104 19.31 -0.05 -0.51
CA ALA A 104 20.16 0.20 0.65
C ALA A 104 21.26 1.25 0.33
N THR A 105 21.92 1.11 -0.79
CA THR A 105 22.94 2.07 -1.26
C THR A 105 22.34 3.46 -1.49
N PHE A 106 21.17 3.56 -2.14
CA PHE A 106 20.50 4.83 -2.40
C PHE A 106 20.17 5.57 -1.10
N PHE A 107 19.65 4.86 -0.10
CA PHE A 107 19.32 5.43 1.20
C PHE A 107 20.51 5.50 2.18
N ARG A 108 21.70 5.07 1.77
CA ARG A 108 22.92 5.00 2.60
C ARG A 108 22.68 4.20 3.90
N LYS A 109 22.05 3.04 3.76
CA LYS A 109 21.77 2.09 4.84
C LYS A 109 22.53 0.78 4.61
N ASP A 110 22.77 0.04 5.69
CA ASP A 110 23.51 -1.22 5.65
C ASP A 110 22.73 -2.32 4.91
N SER A 111 21.39 -2.29 5.02
CA SER A 111 20.52 -3.28 4.42
C SER A 111 19.15 -2.72 4.09
N CYS A 112 18.42 -3.44 3.24
CA CYS A 112 17.05 -3.19 2.87
C CYS A 112 16.30 -4.52 2.81
N ILE A 113 15.02 -4.50 3.05
CA ILE A 113 14.11 -5.63 2.84
C ILE A 113 12.95 -5.19 1.95
N VAL A 114 12.63 -6.00 0.96
CA VAL A 114 11.53 -5.75 0.02
C VAL A 114 10.29 -6.50 0.45
N TYR A 115 9.15 -5.82 0.44
CA TYR A 115 7.82 -6.40 0.59
C TYR A 115 7.07 -6.37 -0.74
N SER A 116 6.19 -7.33 -0.95
CA SER A 116 5.45 -7.46 -2.22
C SER A 116 4.44 -6.35 -2.50
N GLN A 117 3.99 -5.65 -1.47
CA GLN A 117 2.95 -4.62 -1.57
C GLN A 117 3.19 -3.50 -0.55
N GLY A 118 2.88 -2.25 -0.94
CA GLY A 118 2.99 -1.10 -0.05
C GLY A 118 2.13 -1.22 1.21
N PHE A 119 0.89 -1.69 1.07
CA PHE A 119 0.01 -1.96 2.22
C PHE A 119 0.63 -2.97 3.19
N SER A 120 1.14 -4.08 2.68
CA SER A 120 1.78 -5.13 3.50
C SER A 120 3.05 -4.65 4.18
N THR A 121 3.78 -3.71 3.58
CA THR A 121 4.99 -3.14 4.16
C THR A 121 4.69 -2.51 5.52
N THR A 122 3.83 -1.51 5.56
CA THR A 122 3.54 -0.77 6.80
C THR A 122 2.72 -1.58 7.80
N SER A 123 1.76 -2.38 7.33
CA SER A 123 0.94 -3.23 8.21
C SER A 123 1.72 -4.39 8.84
N SER A 124 2.85 -4.80 8.27
CA SER A 124 3.70 -5.88 8.80
C SER A 124 4.91 -5.36 9.57
N VAL A 125 5.52 -4.25 9.14
CA VAL A 125 6.71 -3.67 9.80
C VAL A 125 6.38 -3.23 11.24
N ILE A 126 5.26 -2.55 11.44
CA ILE A 126 4.88 -2.06 12.77
C ILE A 126 4.78 -3.21 13.79
N PRO A 127 4.00 -4.30 13.56
CA PRO A 127 3.94 -5.41 14.51
C PRO A 127 5.24 -6.23 14.59
N ALA A 128 6.16 -6.11 13.64
CA ALA A 128 7.48 -6.74 13.74
C ALA A 128 8.36 -6.07 14.80
N PHE A 129 8.25 -4.75 14.97
CA PHE A 129 9.02 -3.99 15.96
C PHE A 129 8.28 -3.73 17.27
N CYS A 130 6.95 -3.74 17.25
CA CYS A 130 6.08 -3.43 18.38
C CYS A 130 5.25 -4.65 18.77
N LYS A 131 5.04 -4.85 20.08
CA LYS A 131 4.26 -5.97 20.61
C LYS A 131 3.38 -5.52 21.79
N ARG A 132 2.56 -6.45 22.28
CA ARG A 132 1.74 -6.21 23.47
C ARG A 132 2.59 -5.71 24.63
N GLY A 133 2.17 -4.60 25.22
CA GLY A 133 2.85 -3.90 26.32
C GLY A 133 3.76 -2.76 25.87
N ASP A 134 4.12 -2.68 24.59
CA ASP A 134 4.81 -1.50 24.04
C ASP A 134 3.84 -0.33 23.88
N VAL A 135 4.37 0.88 23.79
CA VAL A 135 3.61 2.12 23.65
C VAL A 135 3.89 2.73 22.28
N ILE A 136 2.84 3.10 21.57
CA ILE A 136 2.94 3.80 20.28
C ILE A 136 2.15 5.11 20.36
N VAL A 137 2.79 6.21 20.03
CA VAL A 137 2.16 7.52 19.83
C VAL A 137 2.01 7.74 18.33
N ALA A 138 0.77 7.82 17.85
CA ALA A 138 0.48 7.85 16.41
C ALA A 138 -0.32 9.09 16.01
N ASP A 139 0.00 9.64 14.84
CA ASP A 139 -0.79 10.70 14.23
C ASP A 139 -2.17 10.17 13.80
N LYS A 140 -3.24 10.94 14.04
CA LYS A 140 -4.60 10.55 13.65
C LYS A 140 -4.82 10.50 12.14
N GLY A 141 -3.97 11.16 11.36
CA GLY A 141 -4.05 11.25 9.90
C GLY A 141 -3.33 10.11 9.16
N VAL A 142 -2.64 9.20 9.86
CA VAL A 142 -1.86 8.13 9.21
C VAL A 142 -2.72 7.24 8.29
N ALA A 143 -2.11 6.76 7.21
CA ALA A 143 -2.73 5.92 6.21
C ALA A 143 -3.37 4.66 6.79
N PHE A 144 -4.37 4.14 6.11
CA PHE A 144 -5.13 2.97 6.57
C PHE A 144 -4.26 1.73 6.82
N SER A 145 -3.22 1.51 6.00
CA SER A 145 -2.27 0.41 6.18
C SER A 145 -1.48 0.53 7.49
N ILE A 146 -1.10 1.76 7.87
CA ILE A 146 -0.43 2.05 9.14
C ILE A 146 -1.39 1.80 10.31
N GLN A 147 -2.64 2.28 10.22
CA GLN A 147 -3.66 2.01 11.25
C GLN A 147 -3.85 0.51 11.48
N LYS A 148 -3.85 -0.29 10.41
CA LYS A 148 -3.91 -1.76 10.52
C LYS A 148 -2.66 -2.35 11.17
N GLY A 149 -1.48 -1.86 10.84
CA GLY A 149 -0.24 -2.25 11.50
C GLY A 149 -0.24 -1.94 13.00
N LEU A 150 -0.72 -0.76 13.38
CA LEU A 150 -0.90 -0.37 14.78
C LEU A 150 -1.85 -1.34 15.50
N GLN A 151 -3.00 -1.64 14.92
CA GLN A 151 -3.97 -2.59 15.48
C GLN A 151 -3.37 -3.99 15.66
N LEU A 152 -2.65 -4.48 14.66
CA LEU A 152 -2.03 -5.80 14.67
C LEU A 152 -0.90 -5.92 15.70
N SER A 153 -0.20 -4.84 16.03
CA SER A 153 0.87 -4.82 17.02
C SER A 153 0.39 -5.16 18.43
N ARG A 154 -0.90 -4.94 18.73
CA ARG A 154 -1.50 -5.10 20.06
C ARG A 154 -0.82 -4.25 21.13
N SER A 155 -0.14 -3.19 20.72
CA SER A 155 0.50 -2.20 21.61
C SER A 155 -0.53 -1.24 22.19
N HIS A 156 -0.15 -0.49 23.22
CA HIS A 156 -0.95 0.63 23.73
C HIS A 156 -0.78 1.83 22.79
N ILE A 157 -1.87 2.21 22.10
CA ILE A 157 -1.84 3.26 21.07
C ILE A 157 -2.42 4.54 21.64
N HIS A 158 -1.63 5.60 21.60
CA HIS A 158 -2.02 6.96 21.98
C HIS A 158 -2.04 7.83 20.74
N TRP A 159 -3.18 8.44 20.47
CA TRP A 159 -3.38 9.26 19.27
C TRP A 159 -3.17 10.73 19.59
N TYR A 160 -2.36 11.42 18.79
CA TYR A 160 -2.29 12.87 18.81
C TYR A 160 -3.02 13.49 17.60
N LYS A 161 -3.40 14.77 17.72
CA LYS A 161 -4.09 15.47 16.64
C LYS A 161 -3.20 15.58 15.42
N HIS A 162 -3.81 15.38 14.25
CA HIS A 162 -3.10 15.41 12.97
C HIS A 162 -2.25 16.68 12.83
N ASN A 163 -0.96 16.47 12.53
CA ASN A 163 0.05 17.52 12.32
C ASN A 163 0.20 18.54 13.45
N ASP A 164 -0.29 18.23 14.67
CA ASP A 164 -0.23 19.10 15.84
C ASP A 164 0.92 18.69 16.79
N MET A 165 2.04 19.38 16.68
CA MET A 165 3.23 19.10 17.50
C MET A 165 3.00 19.39 18.98
N LYS A 166 2.12 20.35 19.34
CA LYS A 166 1.76 20.61 20.75
C LYS A 166 0.94 19.46 21.32
N SER A 167 0.03 18.90 20.53
CA SER A 167 -0.70 17.69 20.92
C SER A 167 0.23 16.49 21.09
N LEU A 168 1.21 16.32 20.20
CA LEU A 168 2.23 15.27 20.31
C LEU A 168 3.02 15.42 21.62
N GLU A 169 3.55 16.61 21.88
CA GLU A 169 4.31 16.91 23.10
C GLU A 169 3.50 16.64 24.37
N SER A 170 2.24 17.09 24.41
CA SER A 170 1.34 16.85 25.56
C SER A 170 1.13 15.35 25.83
N VAL A 171 0.94 14.54 24.78
CA VAL A 171 0.80 13.08 24.91
C VAL A 171 2.09 12.45 25.44
N LEU A 172 3.24 12.89 24.95
CA LEU A 172 4.54 12.36 25.39
C LEU A 172 4.84 12.74 26.85
N MET A 173 4.53 13.96 27.27
CA MET A 173 4.68 14.41 28.66
C MET A 173 3.81 13.56 29.61
N HIS A 174 2.54 13.40 29.26
CA HIS A 174 1.63 12.57 30.06
C HIS A 174 2.11 11.13 30.22
N LEU A 175 2.61 10.52 29.12
CA LEU A 175 3.19 9.17 29.16
C LEU A 175 4.47 9.08 30.01
N ASN A 176 5.27 10.15 30.09
CA ASN A 176 6.43 10.20 30.97
C ASN A 176 6.03 10.25 32.44
N GLU A 177 5.06 11.11 32.78
CA GLU A 177 4.52 11.22 34.15
C GLU A 177 3.90 9.91 34.63
N GLU A 178 3.12 9.23 33.77
CA GLU A 178 2.57 7.90 34.07
C GLU A 178 3.67 6.87 34.32
N GLN A 179 4.73 6.89 33.52
CA GLN A 179 5.86 5.96 33.64
C GLN A 179 6.61 6.18 34.97
N GLU A 180 6.88 7.44 35.34
CA GLU A 180 7.57 7.78 36.59
C GLU A 180 6.76 7.36 37.83
N SER A 181 5.44 7.54 37.76
CA SER A 181 4.54 7.17 38.85
C SER A 181 4.32 5.66 38.98
N SER A 182 4.34 4.93 37.90
CA SER A 182 3.95 3.50 37.86
C SER A 182 5.03 2.53 38.33
N ARG A 183 6.29 2.94 38.41
CA ARG A 183 7.47 2.08 38.69
C ARG A 183 7.57 0.81 37.85
N ARG A 184 6.87 0.77 36.71
CA ARG A 184 6.91 -0.37 35.75
C ARG A 184 8.22 -0.33 34.97
N PRO A 185 8.74 -1.47 34.51
CA PRO A 185 9.87 -1.50 33.59
C PRO A 185 9.59 -0.66 32.35
N LEU A 186 10.61 0.02 31.83
CA LEU A 186 10.52 0.73 30.56
C LEU A 186 10.17 -0.25 29.46
N THR A 187 9.07 0.02 28.75
CA THR A 187 8.70 -0.67 27.52
C THR A 187 9.21 0.12 26.30
N ARG A 188 9.19 -0.50 25.13
CA ARG A 188 9.53 0.22 23.91
C ARG A 188 8.48 1.29 23.64
N ARG A 189 8.97 2.43 23.16
CA ARG A 189 8.12 3.57 22.78
C ARG A 189 8.42 3.94 21.34
N PHE A 190 7.38 4.13 20.56
CA PHE A 190 7.48 4.50 19.16
C PHE A 190 6.60 5.71 18.88
N ILE A 191 7.07 6.56 17.99
CA ILE A 191 6.26 7.59 17.34
C ILE A 191 6.03 7.13 15.91
N VAL A 192 4.77 7.14 15.47
CA VAL A 192 4.37 6.75 14.12
C VAL A 192 3.70 7.93 13.44
N THR A 193 4.30 8.38 12.36
CA THR A 193 3.82 9.49 11.53
C THR A 193 4.23 9.27 10.07
N GLU A 194 3.80 10.16 9.19
CA GLU A 194 4.20 10.16 7.79
C GLU A 194 4.87 11.48 7.42
N ALA A 195 5.77 11.45 6.45
CA ALA A 195 6.38 12.66 5.90
C ALA A 195 5.51 13.28 4.79
N LEU A 196 4.68 12.45 4.15
CA LEU A 196 3.70 12.84 3.14
C LEU A 196 2.42 12.05 3.42
N PHE A 197 1.38 12.73 3.85
CA PHE A 197 0.10 12.10 4.18
C PHE A 197 -0.76 11.88 2.92
N GLU A 198 -1.54 10.81 2.91
CA GLU A 198 -2.35 10.43 1.75
C GLU A 198 -3.45 11.46 1.42
N ARG A 199 -3.96 12.17 2.43
CA ARG A 199 -5.11 13.06 2.27
C ARG A 199 -4.76 14.50 1.96
N ASP A 200 -3.72 15.01 2.55
CA ASP A 200 -3.42 16.47 2.58
C ASP A 200 -1.95 16.81 2.31
N GLY A 201 -1.12 15.82 2.04
CA GLY A 201 0.26 16.01 1.62
C GLY A 201 1.29 16.19 2.72
#